data_9e361123138d9d7c697d4a0e0df66262
#
_entry.id   9e361123138d9d7c697d4a0e0df66262
#
_cell.length_a   1.000
_cell.length_b   1.000
_cell.length_c   1.000
_cell.angle_alpha   90.00
_cell.angle_beta   90.00
_cell.angle_gamma   90.00
#
_symmetry.space_group_name_H-M   'P 1'
#
loop_
_entity.id
_entity.type
_entity.pdbx_description
1 polymer ?
#
loop_
_entity_poly.entity_id
_entity_poly.type
_entity_poly.pdbx_seq_one_letter_code
_entity_poly.pdbx_strand_id
1 'polypeptide(L)'
;MVTVVKGNLLDATETIIAHQVNCQKKMNSGVAKAIREKWPVVFDEYQKTTPQLGFVDYIYVDRHCIANMYSQNNYGYDGKQYTYYDAFQQCCKDIVDMCIDLSQLTDRKCSVAMPYKIASDRGGADWDKIMDILLEEFTDIDLTLYKI
;
A
#
# COMPACT_ATOMS: atom_id res chain seq x y z
N MET A 1 -10.08 -12.36 0.52
CA MET A 1 -11.19 -11.77 1.30
C MET A 1 -10.75 -10.44 1.89
N VAL A 2 -11.60 -9.43 1.79
CA VAL A 2 -11.30 -8.10 2.34
C VAL A 2 -12.05 -7.92 3.66
N THR A 3 -11.31 -7.57 4.72
CA THR A 3 -11.85 -7.38 6.07
C THR A 3 -11.42 -6.01 6.60
N VAL A 4 -12.32 -5.34 7.31
CA VAL A 4 -12.01 -4.07 7.97
C VAL A 4 -11.90 -4.32 9.48
N VAL A 5 -10.80 -3.85 10.09
CA VAL A 5 -10.60 -3.96 11.54
C VAL A 5 -10.24 -2.61 12.11
N LYS A 6 -10.53 -2.41 13.38
CA LYS A 6 -10.11 -1.22 14.11
C LYS A 6 -8.71 -1.48 14.68
N GLY A 7 -7.76 -0.61 14.35
CA GLY A 7 -6.39 -0.77 14.83
C GLY A 7 -5.42 0.12 14.06
N ASN A 8 -4.16 0.07 14.48
CA ASN A 8 -3.09 0.83 13.86
C ASN A 8 -2.38 -0.04 12.82
N LEU A 9 -2.31 0.44 11.58
CA LEU A 9 -1.61 -0.25 10.49
C LEU A 9 -0.17 -0.60 10.86
N LEU A 10 0.51 0.27 11.62
CA LEU A 10 1.91 0.05 12.02
C LEU A 10 2.09 -1.13 12.98
N ASP A 11 1.01 -1.59 13.60
CA ASP A 11 0.98 -2.76 14.49
C ASP A 11 0.42 -4.00 13.78
N ALA A 12 0.21 -3.94 12.46
CA ALA A 12 -0.35 -5.03 11.68
C ALA A 12 0.51 -6.28 11.77
N THR A 13 -0.14 -7.44 11.77
CA THR A 13 0.54 -8.75 11.82
C THR A 13 0.68 -9.41 10.46
N GLU A 14 0.05 -8.86 9.44
CA GLU A 14 0.12 -9.35 8.06
C GLU A 14 1.56 -9.29 7.52
N THR A 15 1.86 -10.14 6.56
CA THR A 15 3.20 -10.25 5.97
C THR A 15 3.60 -9.00 5.22
N ILE A 16 2.68 -8.45 4.42
CA ILE A 16 2.91 -7.25 3.60
C ILE A 16 2.05 -6.12 4.15
N ILE A 17 2.70 -5.00 4.44
CA ILE A 17 2.03 -3.74 4.78
C ILE A 17 2.18 -2.82 3.58
N ALA A 18 1.08 -2.51 2.90
CA ALA A 18 1.08 -1.73 1.67
C ALA A 18 0.47 -0.35 1.89
N HIS A 19 1.04 0.64 1.23
CA HIS A 19 0.51 2.00 1.25
C HIS A 19 0.80 2.70 -0.07
N GLN A 20 0.00 3.73 -0.39
CA GLN A 20 0.20 4.51 -1.59
C GLN A 20 1.31 5.54 -1.42
N VAL A 21 2.18 5.65 -2.42
CA VAL A 21 3.20 6.69 -2.48
C VAL A 21 3.07 7.50 -3.77
N ASN A 22 3.64 8.71 -3.77
CA ASN A 22 3.72 9.56 -4.95
C ASN A 22 5.07 9.40 -5.66
N CYS A 23 5.18 9.94 -6.88
CA CYS A 23 6.43 9.92 -7.65
C CYS A 23 7.33 11.13 -7.37
N GLN A 24 7.02 11.94 -6.36
CA GLN A 24 7.78 13.14 -5.99
C GLN A 24 8.74 12.92 -4.82
N LYS A 25 8.86 11.68 -4.34
CA LYS A 25 9.75 11.28 -3.24
C LYS A 25 9.42 12.00 -1.91
N LYS A 26 8.13 12.26 -1.65
CA LYS A 26 7.66 12.94 -0.44
C LYS A 26 6.83 12.01 0.44
N MET A 27 7.22 11.89 1.70
CA MET A 27 6.51 11.16 2.75
C MET A 27 6.29 12.10 3.95
N ASN A 28 5.63 13.22 3.72
CA ASN A 28 5.53 14.31 4.69
C ASN A 28 4.23 14.35 5.47
N SER A 29 3.28 13.45 5.18
CA SER A 29 1.99 13.47 5.84
C SER A 29 1.31 12.11 5.83
N GLY A 30 0.30 11.96 6.70
CA GLY A 30 -0.56 10.78 6.76
C GLY A 30 0.19 9.50 7.06
N VAL A 31 -0.27 8.41 6.45
CA VAL A 31 0.27 7.06 6.63
C VAL A 31 1.75 6.99 6.21
N ALA A 32 2.11 7.63 5.10
CA ALA A 32 3.49 7.62 4.60
C ALA A 32 4.45 8.25 5.62
N LYS A 33 4.06 9.35 6.25
CA LYS A 33 4.86 9.98 7.31
C LYS A 33 5.02 9.05 8.51
N ALA A 34 3.96 8.40 8.93
CA ALA A 34 3.99 7.46 10.05
C ALA A 34 4.92 6.27 9.77
N ILE A 35 4.89 5.74 8.54
CA ILE A 35 5.80 4.66 8.11
C ILE A 35 7.25 5.14 8.10
N ARG A 36 7.49 6.33 7.57
CA ARG A 36 8.84 6.93 7.57
C ARG A 36 9.40 7.08 8.97
N GLU A 37 8.58 7.53 9.91
CA GLU A 37 9.02 7.73 11.30
C GLU A 37 9.31 6.41 12.00
N LYS A 38 8.51 5.38 11.76
CA LYS A 38 8.71 4.06 12.37
C LYS A 38 9.86 3.29 11.73
N TRP A 39 9.95 3.34 10.40
CA TRP A 39 10.96 2.60 9.63
C TRP A 39 11.70 3.55 8.67
N PRO A 40 12.69 4.31 9.16
CA PRO A 40 13.40 5.30 8.32
C PRO A 40 14.03 4.70 7.05
N VAL A 41 14.39 3.43 7.06
CA VAL A 41 14.96 2.74 5.88
C VAL A 41 13.98 2.76 4.70
N VAL A 42 12.67 2.73 4.97
CA VAL A 42 11.65 2.79 3.91
C VAL A 42 11.78 4.11 3.14
N PHE A 43 11.95 5.20 3.84
CA PHE A 43 12.16 6.51 3.22
C PHE A 43 13.48 6.57 2.46
N ASP A 44 14.55 6.04 3.04
CA ASP A 44 15.88 6.05 2.41
C ASP A 44 15.86 5.28 1.09
N GLU A 45 15.24 4.10 1.05
CA GLU A 45 15.07 3.32 -0.17
C GLU A 45 14.15 4.02 -1.18
N TYR A 46 13.09 4.65 -0.70
CA TYR A 46 12.18 5.43 -1.54
C TYR A 46 12.91 6.58 -2.25
N GLN A 47 13.87 7.23 -1.57
CA GLN A 47 14.67 8.30 -2.18
C GLN A 47 15.58 7.78 -3.31
N LYS A 48 16.01 6.53 -3.25
CA LYS A 48 16.92 5.92 -4.24
C LYS A 48 16.19 5.26 -5.40
N THR A 49 14.91 4.92 -5.24
CA THR A 49 14.13 4.19 -6.25
C THR A 49 13.65 5.14 -7.33
N THR A 50 13.79 4.74 -8.60
CA THR A 50 13.26 5.49 -9.72
C THR A 50 11.73 5.36 -9.73
N PRO A 51 10.97 6.48 -9.60
CA PRO A 51 9.51 6.40 -9.56
C PRO A 51 8.93 5.99 -10.91
N GLN A 52 7.92 5.12 -10.86
CA GLN A 52 7.18 4.71 -12.04
C GLN A 52 5.76 4.31 -11.64
N LEU A 53 4.75 4.93 -12.23
CA LEU A 53 3.35 4.59 -11.95
C LEU A 53 3.06 3.12 -12.24
N GLY A 54 2.37 2.46 -11.32
CA GLY A 54 2.05 1.04 -11.39
C GLY A 54 3.11 0.12 -10.81
N PHE A 55 4.25 0.66 -10.42
CA PHE A 55 5.34 -0.10 -9.80
C PHE A 55 5.10 -0.25 -8.30
N VAL A 56 5.51 -1.39 -7.74
CA VAL A 56 5.54 -1.61 -6.29
C VAL A 56 6.98 -1.90 -5.88
N ASP A 57 7.48 -1.13 -4.91
CA ASP A 57 8.79 -1.37 -4.32
C ASP A 57 8.62 -2.01 -2.95
N TYR A 58 9.33 -3.11 -2.73
CA TYR A 58 9.23 -3.91 -1.50
C TYR A 58 10.47 -3.71 -0.64
N ILE A 59 10.27 -3.24 0.59
CA ILE A 59 11.35 -3.01 1.54
C ILE A 59 11.11 -3.88 2.78
N TYR A 60 12.07 -4.75 3.10
CA TYR A 60 11.97 -5.62 4.26
C TYR A 60 12.41 -4.88 5.52
N VAL A 61 11.54 -4.86 6.53
CA VAL A 61 11.79 -4.21 7.83
C VAL A 61 11.30 -5.13 8.93
N ASP A 62 12.11 -5.35 9.94
CA ASP A 62 11.77 -6.25 11.06
C ASP A 62 11.21 -7.59 10.52
N ARG A 63 9.93 -7.86 10.75
CA ARG A 63 9.26 -9.08 10.30
C ARG A 63 8.27 -8.81 9.16
N HIS A 64 8.29 -7.60 8.61
CA HIS A 64 7.32 -7.17 7.59
C HIS A 64 8.01 -6.87 6.27
N CYS A 65 7.20 -6.90 5.24
CA CYS A 65 7.55 -6.34 3.95
C CYS A 65 6.68 -5.11 3.72
N ILE A 66 7.30 -3.95 3.57
CA ILE A 66 6.59 -2.71 3.26
C ILE A 66 6.51 -2.57 1.76
N ALA A 67 5.30 -2.45 1.23
CA ALA A 67 5.06 -2.28 -0.20
C ALA A 67 4.69 -0.83 -0.50
N ASN A 68 5.59 -0.12 -1.17
CA ASN A 68 5.35 1.23 -1.66
C ASN A 68 4.65 1.14 -3.01
N MET A 69 3.37 1.54 -3.06
CA MET A 69 2.54 1.47 -4.27
C MET A 69 2.60 2.82 -4.99
N TYR A 70 3.27 2.88 -6.14
CA TYR A 70 3.37 4.09 -6.94
C TYR A 70 2.08 4.29 -7.75
N SER A 71 1.04 4.81 -7.12
CA SER A 71 -0.26 5.01 -7.75
C SER A 71 -0.72 6.47 -7.79
N GLN A 72 0.13 7.41 -7.40
CA GLN A 72 -0.05 8.83 -7.67
C GLN A 72 1.25 9.46 -8.13
N ASN A 73 1.17 10.38 -9.09
CA ASN A 73 2.35 11.08 -9.57
C ASN A 73 2.70 12.24 -8.64
N ASN A 74 1.72 13.09 -8.37
CA ASN A 74 1.87 14.27 -7.54
C ASN A 74 1.08 14.11 -6.22
N TYR A 75 1.09 15.13 -5.39
CA TYR A 75 0.37 15.16 -4.13
C TYR A 75 -0.18 16.56 -3.87
N GLY A 76 -1.15 16.67 -2.95
CA GLY A 76 -1.73 17.93 -2.54
C GLY A 76 -2.77 17.73 -1.45
N TYR A 77 -3.29 18.84 -0.93
CA TYR A 77 -4.27 18.87 0.16
C TYR A 77 -5.52 19.68 -0.24
N ASP A 78 -5.76 19.79 -1.54
CA ASP A 78 -6.81 20.64 -2.12
C ASP A 78 -8.06 19.84 -2.54
N GLY A 79 -8.14 18.56 -2.18
CA GLY A 79 -9.26 17.69 -2.52
C GLY A 79 -9.28 17.20 -3.95
N LYS A 80 -8.28 17.53 -4.76
CA LYS A 80 -8.17 16.99 -6.12
C LYS A 80 -7.80 15.53 -6.10
N GLN A 81 -8.14 14.82 -7.19
CA GLN A 81 -7.75 13.44 -7.35
C GLN A 81 -6.30 13.36 -7.87
N TYR A 82 -5.43 12.76 -7.06
CA TYR A 82 -4.04 12.49 -7.43
C TYR A 82 -3.80 11.03 -7.77
N THR A 83 -4.71 10.15 -7.35
CA THR A 83 -4.64 8.71 -7.58
C THR A 83 -5.00 8.37 -9.03
N TYR A 84 -4.18 7.52 -9.66
CA TYR A 84 -4.49 6.90 -10.95
C TYR A 84 -5.04 5.50 -10.69
N TYR A 85 -6.29 5.25 -11.05
CA TYR A 85 -6.96 3.96 -10.77
C TYR A 85 -6.25 2.79 -11.45
N ASP A 86 -5.82 2.96 -12.70
CA ASP A 86 -5.10 1.90 -13.43
C ASP A 86 -3.78 1.54 -12.76
N ALA A 87 -3.03 2.56 -12.31
CA ALA A 87 -1.78 2.35 -11.58
C ALA A 87 -2.05 1.66 -10.23
N PHE A 88 -3.09 2.07 -9.50
CA PHE A 88 -3.48 1.44 -8.25
C PHE A 88 -3.83 -0.03 -8.46
N GLN A 89 -4.62 -0.34 -9.48
CA GLN A 89 -5.01 -1.71 -9.80
C GLN A 89 -3.80 -2.56 -10.17
N GLN A 90 -2.88 -2.01 -10.96
CA GLN A 90 -1.64 -2.70 -11.33
C GLN A 90 -0.78 -3.01 -10.10
N CYS A 91 -0.69 -2.06 -9.17
CA CYS A 91 0.00 -2.29 -7.89
C CYS A 91 -0.66 -3.42 -7.09
N CYS A 92 -1.98 -3.47 -7.04
CA CYS A 92 -2.70 -4.55 -6.35
C CYS A 92 -2.41 -5.91 -6.98
N LYS A 93 -2.41 -6.00 -8.30
CA LYS A 93 -2.06 -7.25 -9.01
C LYS A 93 -0.65 -7.71 -8.66
N ASP A 94 0.30 -6.81 -8.64
CA ASP A 94 1.69 -7.09 -8.28
C ASP A 94 1.78 -7.63 -6.86
N ILE A 95 1.11 -6.99 -5.90
CA ILE A 95 1.10 -7.40 -4.49
C ILE A 95 0.49 -8.81 -4.34
N VAL A 96 -0.61 -9.09 -5.04
CA VAL A 96 -1.25 -10.41 -5.01
C VAL A 96 -0.27 -11.47 -5.52
N ASP A 97 0.41 -11.22 -6.64
CA ASP A 97 1.41 -12.14 -7.20
C ASP A 97 2.56 -12.36 -6.23
N MET A 98 3.08 -11.29 -5.63
CA MET A 98 4.14 -11.37 -4.62
C MET A 98 3.70 -12.20 -3.42
N CYS A 99 2.47 -12.01 -2.97
CA CYS A 99 1.92 -12.74 -1.82
C CYS A 99 1.79 -14.25 -2.13
N ILE A 100 1.36 -14.58 -3.33
CA ILE A 100 1.29 -15.98 -3.79
C ILE A 100 2.69 -16.60 -3.81
N ASP A 101 3.66 -15.89 -4.37
CA ASP A 101 5.05 -16.37 -4.45
C ASP A 101 5.64 -16.59 -3.05
N LEU A 102 5.44 -15.63 -2.14
CA LEU A 102 5.93 -15.75 -0.76
C LEU A 102 5.27 -16.92 -0.03
N SER A 103 3.99 -17.16 -0.25
CA SER A 103 3.28 -18.29 0.35
C SER A 103 3.85 -19.62 -0.11
N GLN A 104 4.21 -19.74 -1.39
CA GLN A 104 4.82 -20.96 -1.95
C GLN A 104 6.24 -21.16 -1.45
N LEU A 105 7.04 -20.09 -1.40
CA LEU A 105 8.45 -20.17 -1.00
C LEU A 105 8.64 -20.47 0.49
N THR A 106 7.75 -19.93 1.34
CA THR A 106 7.89 -20.04 2.79
C THR A 106 7.00 -21.14 3.41
N ASP A 107 6.13 -21.74 2.62
CA ASP A 107 5.10 -22.67 3.09
C ASP A 107 4.23 -22.07 4.21
N ARG A 108 4.04 -20.75 4.17
CA ARG A 108 3.22 -19.98 5.11
C ARG A 108 2.24 -19.12 4.33
N LYS A 109 1.04 -18.97 4.88
CA LYS A 109 0.04 -18.12 4.28
C LYS A 109 0.47 -16.65 4.37
N CYS A 110 0.70 -16.01 3.23
CA CYS A 110 0.97 -14.58 3.15
C CYS A 110 -0.36 -13.82 3.12
N SER A 111 -0.41 -12.68 3.80
CA SER A 111 -1.56 -11.79 3.84
C SER A 111 -1.10 -10.35 3.75
N VAL A 112 -2.04 -9.44 3.47
CA VAL A 112 -1.74 -8.03 3.17
C VAL A 112 -2.55 -7.13 4.10
N ALA A 113 -1.92 -6.06 4.57
CA ALA A 113 -2.54 -4.99 5.33
C ALA A 113 -2.44 -3.68 4.55
N MET A 114 -3.51 -2.91 4.54
CA MET A 114 -3.55 -1.57 3.97
C MET A 114 -4.29 -0.63 4.93
N PRO A 115 -4.06 0.69 4.83
CA PRO A 115 -4.86 1.63 5.62
C PRO A 115 -6.29 1.71 5.05
N TYR A 116 -7.28 1.74 5.94
CA TYR A 116 -8.67 2.00 5.56
C TYR A 116 -8.73 3.35 4.82
N LYS A 117 -9.49 3.40 3.73
CA LYS A 117 -9.56 4.58 2.85
C LYS A 117 -8.26 4.87 2.09
N ILE A 118 -7.42 3.86 1.88
CA ILE A 118 -6.22 3.99 1.04
C ILE A 118 -6.57 4.70 -0.27
N ALA A 119 -5.68 5.60 -0.73
CA ALA A 119 -5.83 6.38 -1.97
C ALA A 119 -6.99 7.39 -1.98
N SER A 120 -7.87 7.36 -0.99
CA SER A 120 -9.11 8.14 -0.98
C SER A 120 -9.12 9.32 -0.02
N ASP A 121 -8.09 9.44 0.82
CA ASP A 121 -7.92 10.60 1.70
C ASP A 121 -7.16 11.69 0.91
N ARG A 122 -5.85 11.78 1.03
CA ARG A 122 -5.05 12.78 0.31
C ARG A 122 -4.89 12.48 -1.17
N GLY A 123 -5.01 11.22 -1.56
CA GLY A 123 -5.01 10.82 -2.97
C GLY A 123 -6.28 11.20 -3.73
N GLY A 124 -7.35 11.55 -3.02
CA GLY A 124 -8.59 12.07 -3.59
C GLY A 124 -9.40 11.10 -4.44
N ALA A 125 -9.12 9.80 -4.36
CA ALA A 125 -9.87 8.80 -5.11
C ALA A 125 -11.26 8.58 -4.51
N ASP A 126 -12.20 8.16 -5.36
CA ASP A 126 -13.50 7.69 -4.93
C ASP A 126 -13.32 6.35 -4.20
N TRP A 127 -13.69 6.30 -2.93
CA TRP A 127 -13.51 5.11 -2.10
C TRP A 127 -14.26 3.90 -2.66
N ASP A 128 -15.45 4.11 -3.23
CA ASP A 128 -16.23 2.99 -3.80
C ASP A 128 -15.49 2.36 -4.98
N LYS A 129 -14.82 3.15 -5.81
CA LYS A 129 -14.01 2.65 -6.92
C LYS A 129 -12.77 1.91 -6.42
N ILE A 130 -12.12 2.42 -5.39
CA ILE A 130 -10.98 1.75 -4.76
C ILE A 130 -11.44 0.41 -4.15
N MET A 131 -12.56 0.41 -3.44
CA MET A 131 -13.11 -0.82 -2.87
C MET A 131 -13.43 -1.87 -3.92
N ASP A 132 -13.99 -1.46 -5.07
CA ASP A 132 -14.26 -2.37 -6.19
C ASP A 132 -12.97 -3.02 -6.69
N ILE A 133 -11.89 -2.25 -6.82
CA ILE A 133 -10.58 -2.77 -7.23
C ILE A 133 -10.07 -3.77 -6.19
N LEU A 134 -10.14 -3.43 -4.90
CA LEU A 134 -9.67 -4.30 -3.83
C LEU A 134 -10.45 -5.62 -3.79
N LEU A 135 -11.77 -5.56 -3.94
CA LEU A 135 -12.62 -6.75 -3.94
C LEU A 135 -12.35 -7.64 -5.17
N GLU A 136 -12.04 -7.03 -6.32
CA GLU A 136 -11.70 -7.77 -7.53
C GLU A 136 -10.34 -8.47 -7.41
N GLU A 137 -9.32 -7.77 -6.91
CA GLU A 137 -7.94 -8.28 -6.92
C GLU A 137 -7.63 -9.22 -5.75
N PHE A 138 -8.26 -9.00 -4.58
CA PHE A 138 -7.97 -9.77 -3.37
C PHE A 138 -9.04 -10.85 -3.10
N THR A 139 -9.31 -11.69 -4.12
CA THR A 139 -10.24 -12.83 -3.98
C THR A 139 -9.60 -14.01 -3.29
N ASP A 140 -8.33 -14.31 -3.60
CA ASP A 140 -7.61 -15.49 -3.12
C ASP A 140 -6.59 -15.16 -2.02
N ILE A 141 -6.31 -13.89 -1.80
CA ILE A 141 -5.38 -13.39 -0.78
C ILE A 141 -6.17 -12.56 0.22
N ASP A 142 -5.92 -12.78 1.50
CA ASP A 142 -6.58 -12.01 2.55
C ASP A 142 -5.97 -10.62 2.66
N LEU A 143 -6.84 -9.62 2.62
CA LEU A 143 -6.51 -8.21 2.80
C LEU A 143 -7.26 -7.67 4.03
N THR A 144 -6.51 -7.07 4.94
CA THR A 144 -7.08 -6.40 6.12
C THR A 144 -6.88 -4.89 5.99
N LEU A 145 -7.97 -4.15 6.09
CA LEU A 145 -7.95 -2.69 6.10
C LEU A 145 -8.01 -2.20 7.55
N TYR A 146 -6.98 -1.49 7.97
CA TYR A 146 -6.84 -1.00 9.33
C TYR A 146 -7.40 0.41 9.47
N LYS A 147 -8.42 0.55 10.31
CA LYS A 147 -9.10 1.81 10.59
C LYS A 147 -8.83 2.24 12.03
N ILE A 148 -8.27 3.41 12.18
CA ILE A 148 -8.02 4.00 13.50
C ILE A 148 -9.32 4.48 14.16
#